data_5e4b779894d40b60581149555cbc7a2c
#
_entry.id   5e4b779894d40b60581149555cbc7a2c
#
_cell.length_a   1.000
_cell.length_b   1.000
_cell.length_c   1.000
_cell.angle_alpha   90.00
_cell.angle_beta   90.00
_cell.angle_gamma   90.00
#
_symmetry.space_group_name_H-M   'P 1'
#
loop_
_entity.id
_entity.type
_entity.pdbx_description
1 polymer ?
#
loop_
_entity_poly.entity_id
_entity_poly.type
_entity_poly.pdbx_seq_one_letter_code
_entity_poly.pdbx_strand_id
1 'polypeptide(L)'
;MRQRLIYILKHNAAIQAIYRIVMSFVFRVMGLFIKTDDNLVLFVSFMGLNFNDSPKAIYDYMQAHPGYKGYRCMWAFEDPSKFPNLETVKIDTPAYFRTALKAKYWITNTNIERGLHFKKKGQKYLNTWHGIALKYIGNDVAGRNDFNFDTVDHLCVCGDYDERVYKSAFRAKESSYLRVGLPRNEELWNVTDEEKAEMRKRLGIPADKKVILYAPTWRESTDGGKSYEIKPPIHFDEWKKELGDEYVVLFRAHHQTTKVLGVQYDEFVREASSYPAVNDLMIAADILITDYSAIAFDYSILCRPIFCYAYDYDTYLAERGTYFQIDDKYPNKSCRTEEELLSRIKEIDYKTESMNTKRFRDEFIQYGIGATEACVKAEFGK
;
A
#
# COMPACT_ATOMS: atom_id res chain seq x y z
N MET A 1 15.61 31.53 3.86
CA MET A 1 14.63 31.66 4.95
C MET A 1 13.62 30.52 4.98
N ARG A 2 12.91 30.18 3.89
CA ARG A 2 11.91 29.09 3.80
C ARG A 2 12.47 27.71 4.19
N GLN A 3 13.65 27.31 3.71
CA GLN A 3 14.27 26.01 4.03
C GLN A 3 14.69 25.89 5.51
N ARG A 4 15.18 26.97 6.14
CA ARG A 4 15.49 26.99 7.57
C ARG A 4 14.22 26.84 8.42
N LEU A 5 13.13 27.49 8.03
CA LEU A 5 11.83 27.37 8.73
C LEU A 5 11.28 25.94 8.64
N ILE A 6 11.35 25.31 7.45
CA ILE A 6 10.96 23.91 7.24
C ILE A 6 11.83 22.97 8.09
N TYR A 7 13.14 23.22 8.15
CA TYR A 7 14.05 22.43 8.97
C TYR A 7 13.69 22.52 10.47
N ILE A 8 13.47 23.73 10.99
CA ILE A 8 13.09 23.95 12.39
C ILE A 8 11.73 23.28 12.69
N LEU A 9 10.76 23.42 11.79
CA LEU A 9 9.45 22.76 11.90
C LEU A 9 9.57 21.23 11.94
N LYS A 10 10.49 20.66 11.17
CA LYS A 10 10.67 19.19 11.11
C LYS A 10 11.43 18.60 12.32
N HIS A 11 12.25 19.41 13.00
CA HIS A 11 13.17 18.90 14.03
C HIS A 11 12.85 19.39 15.45
N ASN A 12 11.74 20.15 15.64
CA ASN A 12 11.32 20.61 16.96
C ASN A 12 9.87 20.23 17.23
N ALA A 13 9.68 19.21 18.08
CA ALA A 13 8.36 18.67 18.40
C ALA A 13 7.41 19.72 19.00
N ALA A 14 7.91 20.64 19.83
CA ALA A 14 7.09 21.70 20.42
C ALA A 14 6.59 22.68 19.35
N ILE A 15 7.47 23.09 18.43
CA ILE A 15 7.10 23.98 17.32
C ILE A 15 6.12 23.28 16.37
N GLN A 16 6.30 21.99 16.11
CA GLN A 16 5.33 21.21 15.34
C GLN A 16 3.96 21.17 16.01
N ALA A 17 3.92 20.94 17.32
CA ALA A 17 2.66 20.90 18.07
C ALA A 17 1.93 22.25 17.99
N ILE A 18 2.64 23.35 18.23
CA ILE A 18 2.09 24.71 18.12
C ILE A 18 1.59 24.98 16.70
N TYR A 19 2.39 24.66 15.69
CA TYR A 19 1.98 24.81 14.29
C TYR A 19 0.69 24.05 13.98
N ARG A 20 0.58 22.78 14.42
CA ARG A 20 -0.62 21.96 14.22
C ARG A 20 -1.84 22.57 14.89
N ILE A 21 -1.72 23.06 16.12
CA ILE A 21 -2.82 23.69 16.85
C ILE A 21 -3.28 24.96 16.12
N VAL A 22 -2.34 25.86 15.81
CA VAL A 22 -2.63 27.14 15.16
C VAL A 22 -3.25 26.94 13.79
N MET A 23 -2.64 26.09 12.94
CA MET A 23 -3.15 25.85 11.59
C MET A 23 -4.48 25.11 11.58
N SER A 24 -4.68 24.16 12.49
CA SER A 24 -5.98 23.51 12.68
C SER A 24 -7.07 24.51 13.03
N PHE A 25 -6.77 25.44 13.95
CA PHE A 25 -7.69 26.52 14.31
C PHE A 25 -8.00 27.43 13.12
N VAL A 26 -6.96 27.89 12.39
CA VAL A 26 -7.13 28.72 11.20
C VAL A 26 -8.03 28.05 10.16
N PHE A 27 -7.79 26.77 9.84
CA PHE A 27 -8.61 26.07 8.86
C PHE A 27 -10.04 25.78 9.37
N ARG A 28 -10.23 25.56 10.67
CA ARG A 28 -11.59 25.46 11.25
C ARG A 28 -12.35 26.77 11.08
N VAL A 29 -11.71 27.91 11.38
CA VAL A 29 -12.32 29.25 11.18
C VAL A 29 -12.63 29.48 9.70
N MET A 30 -11.69 29.20 8.80
CA MET A 30 -11.94 29.27 7.34
C MET A 30 -13.12 28.38 6.93
N GLY A 31 -13.23 27.21 7.52
CA GLY A 31 -14.33 26.26 7.27
C GLY A 31 -15.71 26.80 7.55
N LEU A 32 -15.86 27.77 8.49
CA LEU A 32 -17.14 28.43 8.80
C LEU A 32 -17.65 29.28 7.62
N PHE A 33 -16.74 29.81 6.81
CA PHE A 33 -17.06 30.68 5.66
C PHE A 33 -17.10 29.94 4.33
N ILE A 34 -16.62 28.70 4.27
CA ILE A 34 -16.61 27.88 3.06
C ILE A 34 -17.80 26.91 3.10
N LYS A 35 -18.79 27.17 2.22
CA LYS A 35 -19.96 26.26 2.09
C LYS A 35 -19.49 24.90 1.56
N THR A 36 -19.96 23.81 2.19
CA THR A 36 -19.74 22.44 1.71
C THR A 36 -20.54 22.21 0.44
N ASP A 37 -19.91 21.54 -0.54
CA ASP A 37 -20.50 21.10 -1.79
C ASP A 37 -20.83 19.61 -1.67
N ASP A 38 -22.13 19.31 -1.62
CA ASP A 38 -22.63 17.95 -1.35
C ASP A 38 -22.31 16.94 -2.47
N ASN A 39 -21.87 17.42 -3.64
CA ASN A 39 -21.50 16.57 -4.76
C ASN A 39 -19.97 16.50 -5.01
N LEU A 40 -19.18 17.19 -4.20
CA LEU A 40 -17.74 17.20 -4.39
C LEU A 40 -17.06 16.10 -3.55
N VAL A 41 -16.28 15.27 -4.23
CA VAL A 41 -15.45 14.21 -3.64
C VAL A 41 -13.98 14.56 -3.84
N LEU A 42 -13.21 14.59 -2.77
CA LEU A 42 -11.75 14.78 -2.81
C LEU A 42 -11.06 13.43 -2.66
N PHE A 43 -10.27 13.05 -3.66
CA PHE A 43 -9.45 11.86 -3.66
C PHE A 43 -7.98 12.19 -3.45
N VAL A 44 -7.31 11.38 -2.61
CA VAL A 44 -5.85 11.45 -2.39
C VAL A 44 -5.29 10.04 -2.31
N SER A 45 -4.33 9.69 -3.16
CA SER A 45 -3.60 8.43 -3.08
C SER A 45 -2.12 8.69 -2.82
N PHE A 46 -1.53 7.95 -1.85
CA PHE A 46 -0.13 8.06 -1.46
C PHE A 46 0.36 9.52 -1.35
N MET A 47 -0.40 10.32 -0.60
CA MET A 47 -0.10 11.75 -0.37
C MET A 47 0.02 12.59 -1.66
N GLY A 48 -0.66 12.17 -2.74
CA GLY A 48 -0.68 12.86 -4.03
C GLY A 48 0.39 12.41 -5.02
N LEU A 49 1.08 11.34 -4.74
CA LEU A 49 2.13 10.81 -5.62
C LEU A 49 1.58 10.01 -6.81
N ASN A 50 0.47 9.28 -6.61
CA ASN A 50 0.01 8.27 -7.56
C ASN A 50 -1.50 8.35 -7.83
N PHE A 51 -1.90 7.87 -9.01
CA PHE A 51 -3.30 7.57 -9.37
C PHE A 51 -3.50 6.06 -9.36
N ASN A 52 -3.63 5.46 -8.18
CA ASN A 52 -3.73 4.01 -8.00
C ASN A 52 -4.36 3.64 -6.66
N ASP A 53 -4.24 2.37 -6.27
CA ASP A 53 -4.66 1.82 -4.99
C ASP A 53 -6.18 1.91 -4.76
N SER A 54 -6.65 1.70 -3.55
CA SER A 54 -8.06 1.69 -3.19
C SER A 54 -8.82 2.96 -3.55
N PRO A 55 -8.26 4.18 -3.42
CA PRO A 55 -8.94 5.38 -3.90
C PRO A 55 -9.26 5.34 -5.40
N LYS A 56 -8.34 4.75 -6.22
CA LYS A 56 -8.60 4.57 -7.66
C LYS A 56 -9.68 3.53 -7.92
N ALA A 57 -9.65 2.40 -7.22
CA ALA A 57 -10.69 1.38 -7.37
C ALA A 57 -12.10 1.94 -7.06
N ILE A 58 -12.22 2.74 -6.01
CA ILE A 58 -13.45 3.45 -5.66
C ILE A 58 -13.85 4.46 -6.75
N TYR A 59 -12.89 5.25 -7.26
CA TYR A 59 -13.13 6.20 -8.33
C TYR A 59 -13.61 5.49 -9.60
N ASP A 60 -12.95 4.42 -10.03
CA ASP A 60 -13.32 3.66 -11.24
C ASP A 60 -14.74 3.07 -11.09
N TYR A 61 -15.07 2.52 -9.91
CA TYR A 61 -16.42 2.05 -9.62
C TYR A 61 -17.46 3.16 -9.76
N MET A 62 -17.20 4.35 -9.21
CA MET A 62 -18.10 5.49 -9.32
C MET A 62 -18.29 5.95 -10.77
N GLN A 63 -17.22 5.94 -11.59
CA GLN A 63 -17.30 6.29 -13.01
C GLN A 63 -18.12 5.28 -13.82
N ALA A 64 -18.01 4.00 -13.48
CA ALA A 64 -18.73 2.92 -14.16
C ALA A 64 -20.24 2.89 -13.83
N HIS A 65 -20.63 3.36 -12.65
CA HIS A 65 -22.01 3.21 -12.16
C HIS A 65 -22.81 4.51 -12.30
N PRO A 66 -23.97 4.48 -13.02
CA PRO A 66 -24.78 5.68 -13.32
C PRO A 66 -25.25 6.45 -12.06
N GLY A 67 -25.47 5.76 -10.94
CA GLY A 67 -25.90 6.37 -9.67
C GLY A 67 -24.94 7.40 -9.08
N TYR A 68 -23.68 7.41 -9.54
CA TYR A 68 -22.62 8.29 -9.02
C TYR A 68 -22.18 9.36 -10.02
N LYS A 69 -22.74 9.41 -11.25
CA LYS A 69 -22.38 10.41 -12.29
C LYS A 69 -22.61 11.87 -11.89
N GLY A 70 -23.44 12.11 -10.87
CA GLY A 70 -23.68 13.46 -10.33
C GLY A 70 -22.57 13.99 -9.42
N TYR A 71 -21.62 13.13 -9.03
CA TYR A 71 -20.52 13.55 -8.18
C TYR A 71 -19.35 14.08 -9.02
N ARG A 72 -18.77 15.18 -8.53
CA ARG A 72 -17.57 15.79 -9.08
C ARG A 72 -16.35 15.26 -8.33
N CYS A 73 -15.49 14.53 -9.00
CA CYS A 73 -14.32 13.89 -8.41
C CYS A 73 -13.07 14.76 -8.63
N MET A 74 -12.55 15.34 -7.56
CA MET A 74 -11.31 16.13 -7.54
C MET A 74 -10.16 15.30 -6.97
N TRP A 75 -9.06 15.18 -7.72
CA TRP A 75 -7.86 14.50 -7.26
C TRP A 75 -6.78 15.47 -6.82
N ALA A 76 -6.14 15.21 -5.67
CA ALA A 76 -5.01 16.01 -5.23
C ALA A 76 -3.69 15.30 -5.55
N PHE A 77 -2.81 16.01 -6.29
CA PHE A 77 -1.50 15.50 -6.67
C PHE A 77 -0.36 16.47 -6.31
N GLU A 78 0.86 15.92 -6.12
CA GLU A 78 2.07 16.74 -6.05
C GLU A 78 2.36 17.43 -7.38
N ASP A 79 2.16 16.70 -8.48
CA ASP A 79 2.33 17.20 -9.83
C ASP A 79 1.06 16.91 -10.67
N PRO A 80 0.08 17.82 -10.67
CA PRO A 80 -1.14 17.69 -11.46
C PRO A 80 -0.92 17.53 -12.96
N SER A 81 0.20 18.02 -13.50
CA SER A 81 0.47 17.97 -14.94
C SER A 81 0.63 16.56 -15.50
N LYS A 82 0.93 15.60 -14.61
CA LYS A 82 1.02 14.17 -14.97
C LYS A 82 -0.34 13.51 -15.22
N PHE A 83 -1.43 14.17 -14.85
CA PHE A 83 -2.79 13.63 -14.94
C PHE A 83 -3.76 14.60 -15.65
N PRO A 84 -3.50 14.97 -16.93
CA PRO A 84 -4.24 16.02 -17.63
C PRO A 84 -5.71 15.70 -17.89
N ASN A 85 -6.09 14.41 -17.81
CA ASN A 85 -7.47 13.96 -18.03
C ASN A 85 -8.32 13.93 -16.76
N LEU A 86 -7.77 14.32 -15.62
CA LEU A 86 -8.47 14.36 -14.34
C LEU A 86 -8.69 15.80 -13.89
N GLU A 87 -9.77 16.02 -13.13
CA GLU A 87 -9.93 17.26 -12.40
C GLU A 87 -9.01 17.24 -11.18
N THR A 88 -8.06 18.17 -11.12
CA THR A 88 -6.96 18.07 -10.16
C THR A 88 -6.73 19.35 -9.38
N VAL A 89 -6.14 19.18 -8.18
CA VAL A 89 -5.59 20.28 -7.36
C VAL A 89 -4.19 19.89 -6.88
N LYS A 90 -3.31 20.87 -6.78
CA LYS A 90 -1.96 20.63 -6.23
C LYS A 90 -2.03 20.49 -4.72
N ILE A 91 -1.56 19.34 -4.19
CA ILE A 91 -1.55 19.06 -2.75
C ILE A 91 -0.71 20.08 -1.96
N ASP A 92 -0.99 20.26 -0.69
CA ASP A 92 -0.28 21.15 0.23
C ASP A 92 -0.26 22.64 -0.19
N THR A 93 -1.24 23.05 -0.99
CA THR A 93 -1.45 24.46 -1.38
C THR A 93 -2.72 25.03 -0.75
N PRO A 94 -2.88 26.38 -0.71
CA PRO A 94 -4.14 26.99 -0.27
C PRO A 94 -5.36 26.50 -1.05
N ALA A 95 -5.19 26.20 -2.34
CA ALA A 95 -6.25 25.63 -3.18
C ALA A 95 -6.66 24.23 -2.70
N TYR A 96 -5.69 23.39 -2.32
CA TYR A 96 -5.96 22.07 -1.75
C TYR A 96 -6.78 22.15 -0.46
N PHE A 97 -6.34 22.95 0.51
CA PHE A 97 -7.07 23.09 1.79
C PHE A 97 -8.45 23.69 1.60
N ARG A 98 -8.60 24.65 0.67
CA ARG A 98 -9.92 25.18 0.30
C ARG A 98 -10.80 24.09 -0.33
N THR A 99 -10.25 23.24 -1.19
CA THR A 99 -10.97 22.10 -1.78
C THR A 99 -11.37 21.10 -0.71
N ALA A 100 -10.47 20.74 0.21
CA ALA A 100 -10.77 19.85 1.32
C ALA A 100 -11.90 20.40 2.21
N LEU A 101 -11.86 21.69 2.54
CA LEU A 101 -12.95 22.35 3.30
C LEU A 101 -14.27 22.43 2.51
N LYS A 102 -14.23 22.42 1.17
CA LYS A 102 -15.41 22.47 0.31
C LYS A 102 -16.01 21.08 0.05
N ALA A 103 -15.16 20.03 -0.09
CA ALA A 103 -15.60 18.70 -0.43
C ALA A 103 -16.44 18.06 0.69
N LYS A 104 -17.58 17.48 0.34
CA LYS A 104 -18.42 16.70 1.25
C LYS A 104 -17.77 15.38 1.62
N TYR A 105 -17.13 14.72 0.65
CA TYR A 105 -16.57 13.39 0.77
C TYR A 105 -15.06 13.43 0.60
N TRP A 106 -14.37 12.76 1.50
CA TRP A 106 -12.92 12.58 1.46
C TRP A 106 -12.58 11.11 1.34
N ILE A 107 -11.81 10.74 0.33
CA ILE A 107 -11.40 9.36 0.09
C ILE A 107 -9.88 9.31 -0.05
N THR A 108 -9.22 8.52 0.79
CA THR A 108 -7.76 8.40 0.77
C THR A 108 -7.28 7.05 1.30
N ASN A 109 -6.04 6.72 0.99
CA ASN A 109 -5.29 5.64 1.63
C ASN A 109 -4.17 6.15 2.56
N THR A 110 -4.17 7.46 2.87
CA THR A 110 -3.17 8.11 3.75
C THR A 110 -3.85 9.11 4.71
N ASN A 111 -3.64 10.42 4.54
CA ASN A 111 -4.21 11.45 5.40
C ASN A 111 -4.49 12.74 4.63
N ILE A 112 -5.77 13.13 4.51
CA ILE A 112 -6.20 14.38 3.86
C ILE A 112 -5.92 15.60 4.73
N GLU A 113 -6.04 15.48 6.03
CA GLU A 113 -5.81 16.60 6.96
C GLU A 113 -4.32 16.96 7.11
N ARG A 114 -3.40 16.15 6.58
CA ARG A 114 -1.94 16.40 6.62
C ARG A 114 -1.40 16.58 8.05
N GLY A 115 -1.98 15.84 9.01
CA GLY A 115 -1.65 15.94 10.43
C GLY A 115 -2.28 17.11 11.15
N LEU A 116 -3.20 17.81 10.50
CA LEU A 116 -4.04 18.84 11.10
C LEU A 116 -5.41 18.26 11.47
N HIS A 117 -6.26 19.05 12.14
CA HIS A 117 -7.62 18.67 12.50
C HIS A 117 -8.59 19.78 12.12
N PHE A 118 -9.16 19.70 10.89
CA PHE A 118 -10.05 20.73 10.38
C PHE A 118 -11.30 20.20 9.67
N LYS A 119 -11.54 18.88 9.70
CA LYS A 119 -12.77 18.28 9.16
C LYS A 119 -13.99 18.94 9.76
N LYS A 120 -14.93 19.36 8.93
CA LYS A 120 -16.18 19.99 9.37
C LYS A 120 -17.22 18.94 9.75
N LYS A 121 -18.13 19.30 10.65
CA LYS A 121 -19.31 18.52 10.94
C LYS A 121 -20.11 18.30 9.64
N GLY A 122 -20.45 17.05 9.37
CA GLY A 122 -21.21 16.66 8.18
C GLY A 122 -20.37 16.36 6.94
N GLN A 123 -19.06 16.59 6.92
CA GLN A 123 -18.18 15.95 5.94
C GLN A 123 -18.01 14.47 6.28
N LYS A 124 -17.85 13.64 5.25
CA LYS A 124 -17.60 12.20 5.34
C LYS A 124 -16.14 11.91 5.00
N TYR A 125 -15.52 10.99 5.72
CA TYR A 125 -14.10 10.66 5.57
C TYR A 125 -13.88 9.16 5.55
N LEU A 126 -13.65 8.62 4.37
CA LEU A 126 -13.24 7.24 4.14
C LEU A 126 -11.71 7.17 4.02
N ASN A 127 -11.08 6.39 4.87
CA ASN A 127 -9.68 6.04 4.78
C ASN A 127 -9.54 4.53 4.56
N THR A 128 -8.99 4.13 3.44
CA THR A 128 -8.80 2.71 3.15
C THR A 128 -7.52 2.16 3.74
N TRP A 129 -6.62 3.03 4.21
CA TRP A 129 -5.23 2.70 4.46
C TRP A 129 -4.59 2.05 3.20
N HIS A 130 -3.42 1.41 3.32
CA HIS A 130 -2.70 0.90 2.15
C HIS A 130 -1.98 -0.43 2.40
N GLY A 131 -2.47 -1.25 3.29
CA GLY A 131 -1.99 -2.62 3.53
C GLY A 131 -1.98 -3.02 4.99
N ILE A 132 -1.97 -4.32 5.22
CA ILE A 132 -1.85 -4.93 6.54
C ILE A 132 -0.43 -4.69 7.07
N ALA A 133 -0.31 -4.27 8.30
CA ALA A 133 0.98 -3.89 8.87
C ALA A 133 1.73 -5.10 9.43
N LEU A 134 2.88 -5.42 8.85
CA LEU A 134 3.86 -6.32 9.46
C LEU A 134 4.74 -5.56 10.46
N LYS A 135 5.27 -4.41 10.05
CA LYS A 135 6.14 -3.52 10.83
C LYS A 135 5.33 -2.58 11.68
N TYR A 136 5.91 -2.10 12.78
CA TYR A 136 5.30 -1.02 13.55
C TYR A 136 5.00 0.20 12.66
N ILE A 137 3.81 0.74 12.80
CA ILE A 137 3.31 1.89 12.05
C ILE A 137 2.74 2.94 13.00
N GLY A 138 2.54 4.14 12.49
CA GLY A 138 1.88 5.22 13.24
C GLY A 138 2.56 5.51 14.58
N ASN A 139 1.78 5.57 15.64
CA ASN A 139 2.26 5.87 17.00
C ASN A 139 2.97 4.67 17.67
N ASP A 140 2.90 3.47 17.10
CA ASP A 140 3.62 2.31 17.63
C ASP A 140 5.11 2.33 17.22
N VAL A 141 5.49 3.22 16.28
CA VAL A 141 6.90 3.50 15.98
C VAL A 141 7.51 4.34 17.10
N ALA A 142 8.65 3.91 17.63
CA ALA A 142 9.33 4.60 18.72
C ALA A 142 9.52 6.10 18.45
N GLY A 143 9.16 6.94 19.42
CA GLY A 143 9.28 8.39 19.32
C GLY A 143 8.19 9.09 18.50
N ARG A 144 7.23 8.37 17.91
CA ARG A 144 6.09 8.96 17.19
C ARG A 144 4.86 9.10 18.08
N ASN A 145 4.13 10.19 17.88
CA ASN A 145 2.89 10.52 18.61
C ASN A 145 1.98 11.43 17.77
N ASP A 146 2.06 11.32 16.47
CA ASP A 146 1.49 12.30 15.54
C ASP A 146 0.34 11.75 14.69
N PHE A 147 0.01 10.47 14.84
CA PHE A 147 -1.14 9.88 14.17
C PHE A 147 -2.41 9.96 15.03
N ASN A 148 -3.46 10.47 14.43
CA ASN A 148 -4.80 10.49 15.02
C ASN A 148 -5.85 10.41 13.93
N PHE A 149 -6.60 9.31 13.89
CA PHE A 149 -7.70 9.07 12.95
C PHE A 149 -9.08 9.21 13.62
N ASP A 150 -9.18 10.02 14.68
CA ASP A 150 -10.44 10.27 15.39
C ASP A 150 -11.50 10.99 14.53
N THR A 151 -11.07 11.66 13.44
CA THR A 151 -11.94 12.32 12.47
C THR A 151 -12.38 11.43 11.31
N VAL A 152 -11.78 10.23 11.16
CA VAL A 152 -12.15 9.25 10.12
C VAL A 152 -13.48 8.62 10.46
N ASP A 153 -14.44 8.67 9.53
CA ASP A 153 -15.77 8.06 9.72
C ASP A 153 -15.75 6.58 9.35
N HIS A 154 -15.05 6.24 8.25
CA HIS A 154 -14.90 4.87 7.76
C HIS A 154 -13.41 4.55 7.55
N LEU A 155 -12.89 3.59 8.29
CA LEU A 155 -11.52 3.06 8.16
C LEU A 155 -11.60 1.60 7.75
N CYS A 156 -11.17 1.29 6.53
CA CYS A 156 -11.18 -0.10 6.04
C CYS A 156 -10.25 -0.98 6.87
N VAL A 157 -10.74 -2.16 7.21
CA VAL A 157 -9.99 -3.21 7.90
C VAL A 157 -10.16 -4.54 7.17
N CYS A 158 -9.09 -5.33 7.08
CA CYS A 158 -9.10 -6.65 6.48
C CYS A 158 -9.53 -7.74 7.48
N GLY A 159 -9.41 -7.48 8.77
CA GLY A 159 -9.75 -8.41 9.84
C GLY A 159 -9.44 -7.87 11.22
N ASP A 160 -9.67 -8.71 12.24
CA ASP A 160 -9.46 -8.37 13.65
C ASP A 160 -8.01 -7.94 13.97
N TYR A 161 -7.06 -8.38 13.16
CA TYR A 161 -5.67 -7.98 13.30
C TYR A 161 -5.49 -6.49 13.04
N ASP A 162 -6.05 -5.97 11.94
CA ASP A 162 -5.98 -4.55 11.61
C ASP A 162 -6.64 -3.68 12.68
N GLU A 163 -7.79 -4.13 13.23
CA GLU A 163 -8.49 -3.39 14.29
C GLU A 163 -7.60 -3.19 15.52
N ARG A 164 -6.90 -4.27 15.94
CA ARG A 164 -5.95 -4.19 17.07
C ARG A 164 -4.80 -3.24 16.80
N VAL A 165 -4.20 -3.32 15.60
CA VAL A 165 -3.10 -2.45 15.19
C VAL A 165 -3.55 -1.00 15.07
N TYR A 166 -4.67 -0.72 14.41
CA TYR A 166 -5.12 0.65 14.16
C TYR A 166 -5.60 1.36 15.43
N LYS A 167 -6.04 0.61 16.43
CA LYS A 167 -6.41 1.17 17.74
C LYS A 167 -5.21 1.86 18.42
N SER A 168 -4.04 1.25 18.43
CA SER A 168 -2.82 1.84 19.01
C SER A 168 -2.11 2.76 18.01
N ALA A 169 -1.85 2.27 16.80
CA ALA A 169 -1.07 2.98 15.80
C ALA A 169 -1.70 4.29 15.35
N PHE A 170 -3.03 4.35 15.23
CA PHE A 170 -3.75 5.50 14.68
C PHE A 170 -4.74 6.13 15.65
N ARG A 171 -4.93 5.60 16.84
CA ARG A 171 -5.98 6.01 17.77
C ARG A 171 -7.37 5.99 17.11
N ALA A 172 -7.56 5.03 16.21
CA ALA A 172 -8.82 4.88 15.50
C ALA A 172 -9.93 4.44 16.47
N LYS A 173 -11.15 4.94 16.22
CA LYS A 173 -12.34 4.55 16.97
C LYS A 173 -12.88 3.24 16.44
N GLU A 174 -13.29 2.35 17.31
CA GLU A 174 -13.95 1.10 16.91
C GLU A 174 -15.18 1.33 16.01
N SER A 175 -15.93 2.41 16.29
CA SER A 175 -17.09 2.80 15.49
C SER A 175 -16.76 3.23 14.06
N SER A 176 -15.49 3.50 13.74
CA SER A 176 -15.05 3.84 12.39
C SER A 176 -14.62 2.63 11.56
N TYR A 177 -14.46 1.46 12.16
CA TYR A 177 -14.01 0.28 11.40
C TYR A 177 -15.04 -0.17 10.39
N LEU A 178 -14.64 -0.16 9.13
CA LEU A 178 -15.38 -0.67 8.00
C LEU A 178 -14.81 -2.04 7.61
N ARG A 179 -15.52 -3.11 7.97
CA ARG A 179 -15.09 -4.51 7.83
C ARG A 179 -15.35 -5.02 6.42
N VAL A 180 -14.55 -4.56 5.47
CA VAL A 180 -14.76 -4.85 4.04
C VAL A 180 -13.49 -5.29 3.31
N GLY A 181 -12.31 -5.13 3.92
CA GLY A 181 -11.02 -5.31 3.26
C GLY A 181 -10.61 -4.10 2.42
N LEU A 182 -9.66 -4.31 1.52
CA LEU A 182 -9.10 -3.25 0.68
C LEU A 182 -9.70 -3.31 -0.74
N PRO A 183 -10.37 -2.25 -1.22
CA PRO A 183 -10.90 -2.16 -2.58
C PRO A 183 -9.90 -2.53 -3.67
N ARG A 184 -8.63 -2.12 -3.53
CA ARG A 184 -7.57 -2.43 -4.51
C ARG A 184 -7.33 -3.92 -4.70
N ASN A 185 -7.62 -4.73 -3.68
CA ASN A 185 -7.34 -6.16 -3.69
C ASN A 185 -8.53 -7.00 -4.17
N GLU A 186 -9.67 -6.37 -4.49
CA GLU A 186 -10.87 -7.09 -4.88
C GLU A 186 -10.66 -7.96 -6.13
N GLU A 187 -9.86 -7.49 -7.09
CA GLU A 187 -9.52 -8.25 -8.31
C GLU A 187 -8.64 -9.49 -8.06
N LEU A 188 -8.02 -9.62 -6.88
CA LEU A 188 -7.23 -10.80 -6.53
C LEU A 188 -8.09 -11.97 -6.06
N TRP A 189 -9.34 -11.71 -5.70
CA TRP A 189 -10.29 -12.75 -5.34
C TRP A 189 -10.83 -13.42 -6.61
N ASN A 190 -10.87 -14.75 -6.61
CA ASN A 190 -11.43 -15.54 -7.71
C ASN A 190 -10.75 -15.36 -9.08
N VAL A 191 -9.45 -15.08 -9.11
CA VAL A 191 -8.65 -15.03 -10.34
C VAL A 191 -8.72 -16.38 -11.06
N THR A 192 -9.18 -16.39 -12.31
CA THR A 192 -9.25 -17.58 -13.15
C THR A 192 -7.91 -17.90 -13.84
N ASP A 193 -7.78 -19.13 -14.34
CA ASP A 193 -6.60 -19.52 -15.11
C ASP A 193 -6.50 -18.74 -16.44
N GLU A 194 -7.65 -18.38 -17.02
CA GLU A 194 -7.74 -17.57 -18.24
C GLU A 194 -7.22 -16.13 -17.98
N GLU A 195 -7.65 -15.50 -16.89
CA GLU A 195 -7.18 -14.16 -16.49
C GLU A 195 -5.68 -14.18 -16.23
N LYS A 196 -5.19 -15.20 -15.54
CA LYS A 196 -3.75 -15.39 -15.31
C LYS A 196 -2.98 -15.53 -16.62
N ALA A 197 -3.48 -16.36 -17.55
CA ALA A 197 -2.85 -16.59 -18.86
C ALA A 197 -2.82 -15.30 -19.69
N GLU A 198 -3.93 -14.54 -19.73
CA GLU A 198 -4.00 -13.27 -20.46
C GLU A 198 -3.04 -12.24 -19.83
N MET A 199 -2.93 -12.20 -18.48
CA MET A 199 -1.98 -11.32 -17.81
C MET A 199 -0.53 -11.66 -18.18
N ARG A 200 -0.16 -12.94 -18.22
CA ARG A 200 1.16 -13.38 -18.66
C ARG A 200 1.45 -13.00 -20.12
N LYS A 201 0.47 -13.16 -20.98
CA LYS A 201 0.58 -12.72 -22.39
C LYS A 201 0.83 -11.20 -22.49
N ARG A 202 0.10 -10.40 -21.73
CA ARG A 202 0.30 -8.93 -21.65
C ARG A 202 1.71 -8.55 -21.17
N LEU A 203 2.26 -9.33 -20.25
CA LEU A 203 3.63 -9.17 -19.73
C LEU A 203 4.69 -9.81 -20.64
N GLY A 204 4.30 -10.43 -21.77
CA GLY A 204 5.20 -11.08 -22.70
C GLY A 204 5.88 -12.33 -22.15
N ILE A 205 5.27 -12.99 -21.16
CA ILE A 205 5.83 -14.19 -20.52
C ILE A 205 5.50 -15.42 -21.38
N PRO A 206 6.48 -16.29 -21.70
CA PRO A 206 6.22 -17.53 -22.41
C PRO A 206 5.22 -18.42 -21.66
N ALA A 207 4.31 -19.08 -22.40
CA ALA A 207 3.20 -19.84 -21.82
C ALA A 207 3.67 -21.09 -21.04
N ASP A 208 4.83 -21.62 -21.39
CA ASP A 208 5.46 -22.80 -20.76
C ASP A 208 6.24 -22.46 -19.49
N LYS A 209 6.40 -21.17 -19.15
CA LYS A 209 7.16 -20.74 -17.95
C LYS A 209 6.25 -20.50 -16.76
N LYS A 210 6.73 -20.91 -15.60
CA LYS A 210 6.24 -20.47 -14.30
C LYS A 210 6.85 -19.11 -13.95
N VAL A 211 6.19 -18.35 -13.08
CA VAL A 211 6.60 -16.98 -12.75
C VAL A 211 6.89 -16.84 -11.27
N ILE A 212 8.07 -16.39 -10.95
CA ILE A 212 8.47 -15.95 -9.63
C ILE A 212 8.38 -14.43 -9.59
N LEU A 213 7.56 -13.87 -8.70
CA LEU A 213 7.61 -12.44 -8.37
C LEU A 213 8.56 -12.25 -7.18
N TYR A 214 9.70 -11.62 -7.42
CA TYR A 214 10.63 -11.24 -6.35
C TYR A 214 10.47 -9.77 -6.01
N ALA A 215 9.90 -9.49 -4.83
CA ALA A 215 9.54 -8.15 -4.37
C ALA A 215 10.18 -7.84 -3.00
N PRO A 216 11.48 -7.52 -2.95
CA PRO A 216 12.16 -7.22 -1.70
C PRO A 216 11.79 -5.84 -1.15
N THR A 217 11.79 -5.72 0.17
CA THR A 217 11.66 -4.44 0.87
C THR A 217 12.94 -3.61 0.70
N TRP A 218 12.79 -2.30 0.60
CA TRP A 218 13.92 -1.37 0.62
C TRP A 218 14.64 -1.39 1.98
N ARG A 219 15.91 -0.99 1.97
CA ARG A 219 16.72 -0.87 3.19
C ARG A 219 16.97 0.60 3.51
N GLU A 220 17.25 0.89 4.78
CA GLU A 220 17.59 2.24 5.22
C GLU A 220 18.81 2.75 4.46
N SER A 221 18.76 4.03 4.14
CA SER A 221 19.88 4.70 3.50
C SER A 221 21.06 4.81 4.44
N THR A 222 22.23 4.42 3.97
CA THR A 222 23.50 4.57 4.71
C THR A 222 24.13 5.96 4.55
N ASP A 223 23.57 6.80 3.67
CA ASP A 223 24.09 8.13 3.31
C ASP A 223 23.19 9.30 3.79
N GLY A 224 22.38 9.06 4.82
CA GLY A 224 21.48 10.07 5.39
C GLY A 224 20.24 10.37 4.55
N GLY A 225 19.75 9.39 3.80
CA GLY A 225 18.52 9.50 3.02
C GLY A 225 18.69 10.09 1.62
N LYS A 226 19.91 10.13 1.11
CA LYS A 226 20.20 10.64 -0.23
C LYS A 226 20.00 9.60 -1.33
N SER A 227 20.28 8.33 -1.01
CA SER A 227 20.03 7.21 -1.90
C SER A 227 19.46 6.01 -1.13
N TYR A 228 18.61 5.25 -1.82
CA TYR A 228 18.07 3.98 -1.33
C TYR A 228 18.46 2.91 -2.34
N GLU A 229 19.56 2.23 -2.06
CA GLU A 229 20.10 1.20 -2.92
C GLU A 229 19.72 -0.18 -2.40
N ILE A 230 19.45 -1.12 -3.29
CA ILE A 230 19.30 -2.53 -2.94
C ILE A 230 20.28 -3.35 -3.76
N LYS A 231 20.98 -4.25 -3.10
CA LYS A 231 21.78 -5.31 -3.70
C LYS A 231 21.23 -6.63 -3.17
N PRO A 232 20.31 -7.26 -3.90
CA PRO A 232 19.77 -8.55 -3.46
C PRO A 232 20.92 -9.56 -3.33
N PRO A 233 21.04 -10.30 -2.22
CA PRO A 233 22.04 -11.34 -2.09
C PRO A 233 21.59 -12.60 -2.82
N ILE A 234 21.40 -12.49 -4.13
CA ILE A 234 21.00 -13.55 -5.05
C ILE A 234 21.91 -13.53 -6.26
N HIS A 235 22.43 -14.70 -6.61
CA HIS A 235 23.24 -14.93 -7.80
C HIS A 235 22.33 -15.38 -8.95
N PHE A 236 21.69 -14.42 -9.63
CA PHE A 236 20.72 -14.71 -10.69
C PHE A 236 21.27 -15.53 -11.86
N ASP A 237 22.58 -15.47 -12.12
CA ASP A 237 23.22 -16.33 -13.13
C ASP A 237 23.19 -17.82 -12.73
N GLU A 238 23.31 -18.10 -11.43
CA GLU A 238 23.16 -19.47 -10.91
C GLU A 238 21.68 -19.88 -10.93
N TRP A 239 20.78 -19.00 -10.54
CA TRP A 239 19.35 -19.25 -10.63
C TRP A 239 18.90 -19.52 -12.06
N LYS A 240 19.46 -18.81 -13.05
CA LYS A 240 19.17 -19.02 -14.47
C LYS A 240 19.57 -20.44 -14.92
N LYS A 241 20.71 -20.95 -14.45
CA LYS A 241 21.14 -22.33 -14.76
C LYS A 241 20.24 -23.38 -14.12
N GLU A 242 19.77 -23.15 -12.89
CA GLU A 242 19.02 -24.11 -12.10
C GLU A 242 17.50 -24.06 -12.37
N LEU A 243 16.97 -22.88 -12.68
CA LEU A 243 15.52 -22.64 -12.80
C LEU A 243 15.09 -22.12 -14.18
N GLY A 244 16.02 -21.69 -15.03
CA GLY A 244 15.71 -20.98 -16.28
C GLY A 244 14.92 -21.77 -17.30
N ASP A 245 14.98 -23.11 -17.25
CA ASP A 245 14.17 -23.96 -18.10
C ASP A 245 12.68 -23.96 -17.69
N GLU A 246 12.37 -23.65 -16.45
CA GLU A 246 11.03 -23.75 -15.89
C GLU A 246 10.43 -22.40 -15.49
N TYR A 247 11.26 -21.45 -15.08
CA TYR A 247 10.83 -20.18 -14.48
C TYR A 247 11.31 -18.94 -15.22
N VAL A 248 10.56 -17.84 -15.00
CA VAL A 248 10.96 -16.45 -15.24
C VAL A 248 10.80 -15.70 -13.93
N VAL A 249 11.75 -14.80 -13.61
CA VAL A 249 11.71 -13.94 -12.43
C VAL A 249 11.27 -12.52 -12.82
N LEU A 250 10.17 -12.05 -12.27
CA LEU A 250 9.78 -10.64 -12.28
C LEU A 250 10.39 -9.96 -11.06
N PHE A 251 11.41 -9.15 -11.26
CA PHE A 251 12.07 -8.41 -10.18
C PHE A 251 11.40 -7.06 -9.99
N ARG A 252 10.81 -6.85 -8.80
CA ARG A 252 10.13 -5.61 -8.44
C ARG A 252 10.76 -4.98 -7.19
N ALA A 253 11.68 -4.06 -7.37
CA ALA A 253 12.19 -3.23 -6.28
C ALA A 253 11.08 -2.28 -5.75
N HIS A 254 11.19 -1.90 -4.49
CA HIS A 254 10.27 -0.92 -3.89
C HIS A 254 10.39 0.44 -4.59
N HIS A 255 9.28 1.17 -4.72
CA HIS A 255 9.23 2.46 -5.42
C HIS A 255 10.19 3.53 -4.86
N GLN A 256 10.64 3.41 -3.61
CA GLN A 256 11.66 4.27 -3.01
C GLN A 256 13.09 3.86 -3.39
N THR A 257 13.28 2.67 -3.97
CA THR A 257 14.61 2.24 -4.39
C THR A 257 15.07 3.07 -5.58
N THR A 258 16.15 3.82 -5.40
CA THR A 258 16.73 4.68 -6.45
C THR A 258 17.66 3.93 -7.36
N LYS A 259 18.26 2.82 -6.87
CA LYS A 259 19.21 2.03 -7.63
C LYS A 259 19.20 0.57 -7.20
N VAL A 260 19.16 -0.31 -8.18
CA VAL A 260 19.32 -1.76 -8.00
C VAL A 260 20.73 -2.14 -8.45
N LEU A 261 21.49 -2.80 -7.58
CA LEU A 261 22.86 -3.20 -7.83
C LEU A 261 22.96 -4.71 -8.01
N GLY A 262 23.84 -5.15 -8.93
CA GLY A 262 24.14 -6.57 -9.11
C GLY A 262 23.04 -7.38 -9.81
N VAL A 263 22.01 -6.74 -10.37
CA VAL A 263 20.97 -7.40 -11.15
C VAL A 263 21.15 -7.05 -12.62
N GLN A 264 21.31 -8.06 -13.45
CA GLN A 264 21.25 -7.93 -14.92
C GLN A 264 19.89 -8.43 -15.39
N TYR A 265 19.21 -7.61 -16.22
CA TYR A 265 17.91 -7.94 -16.76
C TYR A 265 18.06 -8.60 -18.14
N ASP A 266 17.36 -9.72 -18.31
CA ASP A 266 17.35 -10.51 -19.53
C ASP A 266 15.99 -11.23 -19.71
N GLU A 267 15.97 -12.32 -20.46
CA GLU A 267 14.76 -13.14 -20.63
C GLU A 267 14.36 -13.92 -19.37
N PHE A 268 15.31 -14.20 -18.46
CA PHE A 268 15.07 -14.91 -17.20
C PHE A 268 14.71 -13.93 -16.06
N VAL A 269 15.48 -12.85 -15.88
CA VAL A 269 15.19 -11.82 -14.87
C VAL A 269 14.69 -10.55 -15.55
N ARG A 270 13.43 -10.24 -15.37
CA ARG A 270 12.75 -9.11 -16.00
C ARG A 270 12.51 -7.97 -15.03
N GLU A 271 12.80 -6.75 -15.46
CA GLU A 271 12.51 -5.53 -14.71
C GLU A 271 10.99 -5.34 -14.60
N ALA A 272 10.47 -5.24 -13.36
CA ALA A 272 9.05 -5.02 -13.08
C ALA A 272 8.80 -3.89 -12.07
N SER A 273 9.84 -3.15 -11.64
CA SER A 273 9.71 -2.06 -10.66
C SER A 273 8.97 -0.87 -11.23
N SER A 274 9.14 -0.62 -12.53
CA SER A 274 8.47 0.46 -13.27
C SER A 274 7.02 0.13 -13.66
N TYR A 275 6.60 -1.14 -13.55
CA TYR A 275 5.25 -1.55 -13.92
C TYR A 275 4.22 -0.97 -12.92
N PRO A 276 3.17 -0.26 -13.40
CA PRO A 276 2.33 0.56 -12.55
C PRO A 276 1.39 -0.23 -11.61
N ALA A 277 0.93 -1.40 -12.07
CA ALA A 277 -0.08 -2.20 -11.36
C ALA A 277 0.54 -3.45 -10.72
N VAL A 278 0.77 -3.41 -9.42
CA VAL A 278 1.37 -4.55 -8.70
C VAL A 278 0.48 -5.79 -8.74
N ASN A 279 -0.83 -5.62 -8.77
CA ASN A 279 -1.78 -6.74 -8.83
C ASN A 279 -1.64 -7.55 -10.13
N ASP A 280 -1.38 -6.90 -11.26
CA ASP A 280 -1.11 -7.58 -12.53
C ASP A 280 0.08 -8.55 -12.41
N LEU A 281 1.14 -8.11 -11.71
CA LEU A 281 2.31 -8.95 -11.46
C LEU A 281 1.99 -10.11 -10.50
N MET A 282 1.18 -9.84 -9.46
CA MET A 282 0.73 -10.87 -8.53
C MET A 282 -0.18 -11.90 -9.22
N ILE A 283 -1.10 -11.47 -10.07
CA ILE A 283 -1.98 -12.34 -10.85
C ILE A 283 -1.15 -13.27 -11.77
N ALA A 284 -0.12 -12.73 -12.43
CA ALA A 284 0.76 -13.50 -13.31
C ALA A 284 1.65 -14.50 -12.57
N ALA A 285 2.01 -14.22 -11.30
CA ALA A 285 2.98 -15.00 -10.55
C ALA A 285 2.42 -16.34 -10.04
N ASP A 286 3.28 -17.36 -10.01
CA ASP A 286 3.03 -18.65 -9.34
C ASP A 286 3.58 -18.65 -7.93
N ILE A 287 4.68 -17.94 -7.69
CA ILE A 287 5.40 -17.88 -6.41
C ILE A 287 5.72 -16.43 -6.12
N LEU A 288 5.51 -16.01 -4.89
CA LEU A 288 6.05 -14.76 -4.36
C LEU A 288 7.28 -15.04 -3.51
N ILE A 289 8.36 -14.34 -3.80
CA ILE A 289 9.50 -14.21 -2.89
C ILE A 289 9.49 -12.77 -2.38
N THR A 290 9.46 -12.60 -1.07
CA THR A 290 9.52 -11.29 -0.42
C THR A 290 10.23 -11.42 0.92
N ASP A 291 10.27 -10.35 1.70
CA ASP A 291 10.87 -10.35 3.03
C ASP A 291 9.91 -9.69 4.04
N TYR A 292 10.10 -8.44 4.41
CA TYR A 292 9.34 -7.72 5.43
C TYR A 292 8.24 -6.83 4.84
N SER A 293 7.63 -7.26 3.74
CA SER A 293 6.69 -6.47 2.96
C SER A 293 5.23 -6.87 3.17
N ALA A 294 4.35 -5.87 3.18
CA ALA A 294 2.90 -6.07 3.20
C ALA A 294 2.36 -6.79 1.96
N ILE A 295 3.13 -6.90 0.87
CA ILE A 295 2.74 -7.62 -0.35
C ILE A 295 2.44 -9.11 -0.08
N ALA A 296 3.04 -9.69 0.97
CA ALA A 296 2.76 -11.08 1.38
C ALA A 296 1.29 -11.27 1.74
N PHE A 297 0.69 -10.30 2.43
CA PHE A 297 -0.74 -10.35 2.76
C PHE A 297 -1.60 -10.23 1.50
N ASP A 298 -1.32 -9.23 0.65
CA ASP A 298 -2.07 -9.04 -0.59
C ASP A 298 -1.99 -10.29 -1.50
N TYR A 299 -0.78 -10.82 -1.69
CA TYR A 299 -0.56 -12.02 -2.51
C TYR A 299 -1.23 -13.28 -1.93
N SER A 300 -1.36 -13.35 -0.60
CA SER A 300 -1.98 -14.50 0.06
C SER A 300 -3.44 -14.71 -0.35
N ILE A 301 -4.12 -13.69 -0.85
CA ILE A 301 -5.48 -13.77 -1.40
C ILE A 301 -5.54 -14.80 -2.53
N LEU A 302 -4.49 -14.89 -3.33
CA LEU A 302 -4.37 -15.84 -4.43
C LEU A 302 -4.14 -17.29 -3.96
N CYS A 303 -3.85 -17.52 -2.69
CA CYS A 303 -3.53 -18.82 -2.11
C CYS A 303 -2.41 -19.56 -2.87
N ARG A 304 -1.39 -18.83 -3.34
CA ARG A 304 -0.22 -19.35 -4.03
C ARG A 304 1.00 -19.28 -3.13
N PRO A 305 2.06 -20.09 -3.37
CA PRO A 305 3.24 -20.16 -2.52
C PRO A 305 3.90 -18.80 -2.24
N ILE A 306 4.28 -18.56 -0.99
CA ILE A 306 5.04 -17.39 -0.53
C ILE A 306 6.28 -17.89 0.20
N PHE A 307 7.46 -17.44 -0.24
CA PHE A 307 8.71 -17.62 0.48
C PHE A 307 9.22 -16.31 1.03
N CYS A 308 9.56 -16.32 2.32
CA CYS A 308 10.19 -15.19 2.98
C CYS A 308 11.71 -15.34 2.92
N TYR A 309 12.38 -14.46 2.18
CA TYR A 309 13.84 -14.43 2.12
C TYR A 309 14.39 -13.34 3.04
N ALA A 310 14.68 -13.71 4.27
CA ALA A 310 15.04 -12.80 5.36
C ALA A 310 16.54 -12.94 5.74
N TYR A 311 17.43 -12.70 4.79
CA TYR A 311 18.88 -12.83 4.93
C TYR A 311 19.50 -11.94 6.01
N ASP A 312 18.85 -10.86 6.39
CA ASP A 312 19.28 -9.87 7.38
C ASP A 312 18.30 -9.75 8.56
N TYR A 313 17.63 -10.84 8.91
CA TYR A 313 16.50 -10.88 9.84
C TYR A 313 16.77 -10.20 11.17
N ASP A 314 17.86 -10.55 11.85
CA ASP A 314 18.15 -10.04 13.19
C ASP A 314 18.41 -8.52 13.16
N THR A 315 19.15 -8.06 12.16
CA THR A 315 19.44 -6.64 11.95
C THR A 315 18.15 -5.88 11.66
N TYR A 316 17.33 -6.39 10.76
CA TYR A 316 16.09 -5.73 10.38
C TYR A 316 15.10 -5.63 11.54
N LEU A 317 14.94 -6.71 12.34
CA LEU A 317 14.08 -6.67 13.51
C LEU A 317 14.55 -5.70 14.58
N ALA A 318 15.86 -5.61 14.81
CA ALA A 318 16.43 -4.67 15.77
C ALA A 318 16.19 -3.21 15.37
N GLU A 319 16.21 -2.89 14.07
CA GLU A 319 16.05 -1.53 13.57
C GLU A 319 14.57 -1.09 13.45
N ARG A 320 13.68 -1.99 13.03
CA ARG A 320 12.31 -1.64 12.63
C ARG A 320 11.22 -2.15 13.58
N GLY A 321 11.42 -3.32 14.17
CA GLY A 321 10.40 -4.02 14.91
C GLY A 321 9.21 -4.48 14.06
N THR A 322 8.53 -5.50 14.52
CA THR A 322 7.36 -6.08 13.87
C THR A 322 6.29 -6.39 14.91
N TYR A 323 5.03 -6.45 14.48
CA TYR A 323 3.91 -6.82 15.38
C TYR A 323 3.89 -8.29 15.75
N PHE A 324 4.58 -9.14 14.99
CA PHE A 324 4.75 -10.57 15.27
C PHE A 324 6.06 -11.08 14.66
N GLN A 325 6.53 -12.21 15.17
CA GLN A 325 7.69 -12.90 14.59
C GLN A 325 7.28 -13.56 13.27
N ILE A 326 8.06 -13.33 12.21
CA ILE A 326 7.76 -13.85 10.87
C ILE A 326 7.65 -15.37 10.88
N ASP A 327 8.60 -16.04 11.53
CA ASP A 327 8.66 -17.51 11.58
C ASP A 327 7.50 -18.16 12.34
N ASP A 328 6.73 -17.37 13.12
CA ASP A 328 5.55 -17.86 13.85
C ASP A 328 4.27 -17.78 13.01
N LYS A 329 4.21 -16.85 12.05
CA LYS A 329 2.97 -16.50 11.36
C LYS A 329 3.00 -16.69 9.85
N TYR A 330 4.14 -16.45 9.20
CA TYR A 330 4.23 -16.61 7.75
C TYR A 330 3.89 -18.04 7.31
N PRO A 331 3.53 -18.25 6.05
CA PRO A 331 3.17 -19.58 5.55
C PRO A 331 4.22 -20.64 5.84
N ASN A 332 5.48 -20.22 5.84
CA ASN A 332 6.65 -21.06 6.13
C ASN A 332 7.67 -20.29 6.95
N LYS A 333 8.59 -21.02 7.58
CA LYS A 333 9.80 -20.41 8.16
C LYS A 333 10.57 -19.67 7.09
N SER A 334 11.11 -18.51 7.45
CA SER A 334 11.91 -17.71 6.53
C SER A 334 13.21 -18.43 6.13
N CYS A 335 13.60 -18.26 4.88
CA CYS A 335 14.92 -18.65 4.37
C CYS A 335 15.94 -17.58 4.79
N ARG A 336 17.07 -18.03 5.32
CA ARG A 336 18.16 -17.14 5.74
C ARG A 336 19.30 -17.09 4.71
N THR A 337 19.40 -18.11 3.87
CA THR A 337 20.42 -18.19 2.83
C THR A 337 19.78 -18.38 1.46
N GLU A 338 20.55 -18.07 0.43
CA GLU A 338 20.13 -18.24 -0.95
C GLU A 338 19.98 -19.74 -1.30
N GLU A 339 20.87 -20.56 -0.80
CA GLU A 339 20.86 -22.01 -1.04
C GLU A 339 19.59 -22.64 -0.46
N GLU A 340 19.18 -22.23 0.74
CA GLU A 340 17.94 -22.69 1.35
C GLU A 340 16.72 -22.30 0.50
N LEU A 341 16.68 -21.04 0.03
CA LEU A 341 15.60 -20.56 -0.80
C LEU A 341 15.52 -21.31 -2.14
N LEU A 342 16.66 -21.47 -2.80
CA LEU A 342 16.76 -22.17 -4.08
C LEU A 342 16.33 -23.64 -3.96
N SER A 343 16.78 -24.34 -2.90
CA SER A 343 16.39 -25.73 -2.62
C SER A 343 14.87 -25.84 -2.44
N ARG A 344 14.24 -24.94 -1.68
CA ARG A 344 12.78 -24.94 -1.47
C ARG A 344 11.98 -24.68 -2.75
N ILE A 345 12.50 -23.85 -3.67
CA ILE A 345 11.85 -23.60 -4.95
C ILE A 345 11.93 -24.86 -5.83
N LYS A 346 13.08 -25.53 -5.87
CA LYS A 346 13.30 -26.75 -6.67
C LYS A 346 12.48 -27.94 -6.17
N GLU A 347 12.31 -28.04 -4.86
CA GLU A 347 11.63 -29.17 -4.20
C GLU A 347 10.17 -28.82 -3.83
N ILE A 348 9.59 -27.79 -4.43
CA ILE A 348 8.32 -27.21 -4.01
C ILE A 348 7.16 -28.23 -4.09
N ASP A 349 6.53 -28.54 -2.96
CA ASP A 349 5.19 -29.09 -2.92
C ASP A 349 4.16 -27.95 -3.01
N TYR A 350 3.80 -27.62 -4.22
CA TYR A 350 2.92 -26.47 -4.51
C TYR A 350 1.59 -26.54 -3.75
N LYS A 351 1.04 -27.74 -3.59
CA LYS A 351 -0.24 -27.95 -2.89
C LYS A 351 -0.11 -27.62 -1.40
N THR A 352 0.93 -28.16 -0.76
CA THR A 352 1.20 -27.89 0.66
C THR A 352 1.48 -26.41 0.89
N GLU A 353 2.30 -25.77 0.04
CA GLU A 353 2.62 -24.36 0.15
C GLU A 353 1.39 -23.47 -0.05
N SER A 354 0.52 -23.81 -1.00
CA SER A 354 -0.76 -23.12 -1.21
C SER A 354 -1.69 -23.23 -0.01
N MET A 355 -1.74 -24.39 0.65
CA MET A 355 -2.53 -24.57 1.87
C MET A 355 -1.97 -23.76 3.03
N ASN A 356 -0.65 -23.66 3.16
CA ASN A 356 0.01 -22.83 4.17
C ASN A 356 -0.32 -21.35 3.95
N THR A 357 -0.25 -20.88 2.70
CA THR A 357 -0.62 -19.51 2.34
C THR A 357 -2.09 -19.23 2.59
N LYS A 358 -2.97 -20.20 2.31
CA LYS A 358 -4.41 -20.07 2.62
C LYS A 358 -4.64 -19.89 4.13
N ARG A 359 -3.94 -20.66 4.98
CA ARG A 359 -4.04 -20.50 6.46
C ARG A 359 -3.58 -19.11 6.91
N PHE A 360 -2.46 -18.64 6.37
CA PHE A 360 -1.97 -17.29 6.61
C PHE A 360 -3.00 -16.23 6.19
N ARG A 361 -3.56 -16.33 4.97
CA ARG A 361 -4.63 -15.44 4.53
C ARG A 361 -5.80 -15.44 5.49
N ASP A 362 -6.32 -16.62 5.84
CA ASP A 362 -7.53 -16.77 6.66
C ASP A 362 -7.34 -16.20 8.09
N GLU A 363 -6.11 -16.13 8.60
CA GLU A 363 -5.77 -15.49 9.87
C GLU A 363 -5.85 -13.95 9.78
N PHE A 364 -5.38 -13.36 8.68
CA PHE A 364 -5.22 -11.90 8.57
C PHE A 364 -6.28 -11.23 7.71
N ILE A 365 -6.89 -11.92 6.76
CA ILE A 365 -7.84 -11.37 5.79
C ILE A 365 -9.18 -12.12 5.91
N GLN A 366 -10.08 -11.50 6.65
CA GLN A 366 -11.44 -12.01 6.87
C GLN A 366 -12.45 -11.38 5.92
N TYR A 367 -12.11 -10.22 5.34
CA TYR A 367 -12.96 -9.42 4.46
C TYR A 367 -12.22 -9.04 3.18
N GLY A 368 -12.95 -8.85 2.06
CA GLY A 368 -12.31 -8.41 0.80
C GLY A 368 -13.23 -8.47 -0.42
N ILE A 369 -14.11 -9.46 -0.51
CA ILE A 369 -15.04 -9.59 -1.64
C ILE A 369 -16.11 -8.50 -1.56
N GLY A 370 -16.33 -7.76 -2.66
CA GLY A 370 -17.27 -6.66 -2.71
C GLY A 370 -16.82 -5.42 -1.93
N ALA A 371 -15.53 -5.32 -1.62
CA ALA A 371 -14.98 -4.23 -0.81
C ALA A 371 -15.24 -2.84 -1.41
N THR A 372 -15.11 -2.71 -2.72
CA THR A 372 -15.28 -1.44 -3.43
C THR A 372 -16.71 -0.93 -3.33
N GLU A 373 -17.67 -1.79 -3.65
CA GLU A 373 -19.10 -1.45 -3.54
C GLU A 373 -19.50 -1.13 -2.10
N ALA A 374 -19.03 -1.93 -1.14
CA ALA A 374 -19.33 -1.72 0.28
C ALA A 374 -18.75 -0.38 0.80
N CYS A 375 -17.54 0.00 0.39
CA CYS A 375 -16.97 1.32 0.68
C CYS A 375 -17.82 2.45 0.12
N VAL A 376 -18.24 2.33 -1.14
CA VAL A 376 -19.07 3.35 -1.80
C VAL A 376 -20.43 3.47 -1.13
N LYS A 377 -21.09 2.35 -0.80
CA LYS A 377 -22.36 2.36 -0.07
C LYS A 377 -22.24 3.00 1.31
N ALA A 378 -21.19 2.66 2.08
CA ALA A 378 -20.97 3.23 3.40
C ALA A 378 -20.74 4.74 3.35
N GLU A 379 -19.97 5.21 2.38
CA GLU A 379 -19.60 6.62 2.27
C GLU A 379 -20.75 7.47 1.71
N PHE A 380 -21.45 7.01 0.68
CA PHE A 380 -22.48 7.80 -0.01
C PHE A 380 -23.92 7.48 0.43
N GLY A 381 -24.15 6.38 1.16
CA GLY A 381 -25.47 6.01 1.68
C GLY A 381 -26.47 5.57 0.60
N LYS A 382 -25.96 5.00 -0.50
CA LYS A 382 -26.79 4.58 -1.65
C LYS A 382 -26.61 3.11 -1.96
#